data_3a47f12fd06eb0b5719cfab2744fb2ed
#
_entry.id   3a47f12fd06eb0b5719cfab2744fb2ed
#
_cell.length_a   1.000
_cell.length_b   1.000
_cell.length_c   1.000
_cell.angle_alpha   90.00
_cell.angle_beta   90.00
_cell.angle_gamma   90.00
#
_symmetry.space_group_name_H-M   'P 1'
#
loop_
_entity.id
_entity.type
_entity.pdbx_description
1 polymer ?
#
loop_
_entity_poly.entity_id
_entity_poly.type
_entity_poly.pdbx_seq_one_letter_code
_entity_poly.pdbx_strand_id
1 'polypeptide(L)'
;GRIRELLVYISQQHSSLIDRAKPLWTCDIIEGIEGNRFAMYFKIHHAMVDGVAGMRLIEKSLSKTPQEKHVVPLWCVESKRTKRLKVPKPSTSKIKSILGGIKSQLEVTPKVMQELSQTIFKEMGKNPDYVSTFQAPVSILNQRVSASRRFAAQSFELSRLRKISKVLGVTINDVVLAVCSGALRE
;
A
#
# COMPACT_ATOMS: atom_id res chain seq x y z
N GLY A 1 -4.93 29.05 -9.47
CA GLY A 1 -5.97 28.33 -8.72
C GLY A 1 -5.56 28.12 -7.26
N ARG A 2 -6.54 28.14 -6.37
CA ARG A 2 -6.33 27.88 -4.95
C ARG A 2 -6.17 26.38 -4.70
N ILE A 3 -5.51 26.00 -3.62
CA ILE A 3 -5.32 24.60 -3.24
C ILE A 3 -6.66 23.83 -3.15
N ARG A 4 -7.73 24.50 -2.72
CA ARG A 4 -9.06 23.89 -2.65
C ARG A 4 -9.58 23.44 -4.02
N GLU A 5 -9.37 24.22 -5.07
CA GLU A 5 -9.76 23.90 -6.44
C GLU A 5 -8.98 22.67 -6.94
N LEU A 6 -7.69 22.59 -6.63
CA LEU A 6 -6.88 21.41 -6.90
C LEU A 6 -7.44 20.16 -6.23
N LEU A 7 -7.81 20.24 -4.94
CA LEU A 7 -8.38 19.09 -4.21
C LEU A 7 -9.73 18.64 -4.79
N VAL A 8 -10.56 19.57 -5.26
CA VAL A 8 -11.80 19.27 -5.97
C VAL A 8 -11.53 18.54 -7.28
N TYR A 9 -10.61 19.07 -8.09
CA TYR A 9 -10.19 18.44 -9.34
C TYR A 9 -9.68 17.01 -9.12
N ILE A 10 -8.78 16.80 -8.16
CA ILE A 10 -8.26 15.48 -7.82
C ILE A 10 -9.39 14.53 -7.40
N SER A 11 -10.35 15.01 -6.60
CA SER A 11 -11.51 14.21 -6.18
C SER A 11 -12.33 13.72 -7.36
N GLN A 12 -12.56 14.58 -8.34
CA GLN A 12 -13.30 14.26 -9.57
C GLN A 12 -12.52 13.23 -10.41
N GLN A 13 -11.24 13.46 -10.67
CA GLN A 13 -10.40 12.54 -11.43
C GLN A 13 -10.25 11.18 -10.74
N HIS A 14 -10.17 11.19 -9.41
CA HIS A 14 -10.04 9.94 -8.64
C HIS A 14 -11.34 9.12 -8.61
N SER A 15 -12.50 9.74 -8.79
CA SER A 15 -13.79 9.06 -8.83
C SER A 15 -13.98 8.22 -10.10
N SER A 16 -13.33 8.55 -11.20
CA SER A 16 -13.36 7.77 -12.45
C SER A 16 -12.51 6.51 -12.32
N LEU A 17 -12.98 5.40 -12.86
CA LEU A 17 -12.15 4.20 -12.98
C LEU A 17 -11.14 4.34 -14.12
N ILE A 18 -9.98 3.71 -13.99
CA ILE A 18 -9.03 3.59 -15.10
C ILE A 18 -9.59 2.60 -16.11
N ASP A 19 -9.65 3.00 -17.38
CA ASP A 19 -10.04 2.14 -18.49
C ASP A 19 -9.00 1.03 -18.66
N ARG A 20 -9.44 -0.22 -18.50
CA ARG A 20 -8.57 -1.39 -18.58
C ARG A 20 -8.16 -1.75 -20.01
N ALA A 21 -8.78 -1.16 -21.01
CA ALA A 21 -8.39 -1.31 -22.43
C ALA A 21 -7.21 -0.41 -22.80
N LYS A 22 -6.80 0.50 -21.90
CA LYS A 22 -5.71 1.45 -22.06
C LYS A 22 -4.58 1.16 -21.07
N PRO A 23 -3.44 1.85 -21.17
CA PRO A 23 -2.42 1.80 -20.14
C PRO A 23 -3.02 2.06 -18.76
N LEU A 24 -2.68 1.24 -17.78
CA LEU A 24 -3.29 1.26 -16.46
C LEU A 24 -2.74 2.40 -15.57
N TRP A 25 -2.48 3.54 -16.17
CA TRP A 25 -2.05 4.76 -15.49
C TRP A 25 -2.44 6.01 -16.27
N THR A 26 -2.61 7.10 -15.56
CA THR A 26 -2.77 8.46 -16.12
C THR A 26 -1.89 9.43 -15.33
N CYS A 27 -1.47 10.50 -15.99
CA CYS A 27 -0.73 11.58 -15.36
C CYS A 27 -1.26 12.92 -15.87
N ASP A 28 -1.72 13.76 -14.97
CA ASP A 28 -2.19 15.10 -15.26
C ASP A 28 -1.21 16.11 -14.68
N ILE A 29 -0.81 17.10 -15.50
CA ILE A 29 -0.03 18.24 -15.06
C ILE A 29 -0.98 19.41 -14.93
N ILE A 30 -1.08 19.95 -13.72
CA ILE A 30 -2.01 21.01 -13.36
C ILE A 30 -1.22 22.27 -13.07
N GLU A 31 -1.31 23.23 -13.95
CA GLU A 31 -0.61 24.51 -13.85
C GLU A 31 -1.49 25.61 -13.21
N GLY A 32 -0.90 26.77 -12.96
CA GLY A 32 -1.61 27.93 -12.46
C GLY A 32 -2.02 27.86 -10.99
N ILE A 33 -1.33 27.06 -10.18
CA ILE A 33 -1.54 27.00 -8.73
C ILE A 33 -0.89 28.22 -8.07
N GLU A 34 -1.56 28.76 -7.06
CA GLU A 34 -1.09 29.90 -6.28
C GLU A 34 0.38 29.76 -5.85
N GLY A 35 1.16 30.82 -5.96
CA GLY A 35 2.60 30.82 -5.70
C GLY A 35 3.45 30.30 -6.87
N ASN A 36 2.99 30.44 -8.10
CA ASN A 36 3.68 30.00 -9.32
C ASN A 36 4.09 28.51 -9.26
N ARG A 37 3.20 27.68 -8.75
CA ARG A 37 3.40 26.24 -8.59
C ARG A 37 2.59 25.47 -9.62
N PHE A 38 2.98 24.24 -9.83
CA PHE A 38 2.21 23.23 -10.56
C PHE A 38 2.04 21.99 -9.69
N ALA A 39 1.08 21.17 -10.01
CA ALA A 39 0.92 19.84 -9.42
C ALA A 39 0.97 18.77 -10.50
N MET A 40 1.48 17.63 -10.13
CA MET A 40 1.45 16.42 -10.96
C MET A 40 0.57 15.40 -10.24
N TYR A 41 -0.55 15.04 -10.87
CA TYR A 41 -1.45 14.02 -10.36
C TYR A 41 -1.23 12.73 -11.12
N PHE A 42 -0.76 11.73 -10.41
CA PHE A 42 -0.53 10.38 -10.92
C PHE A 42 -1.60 9.43 -10.41
N LYS A 43 -2.24 8.71 -11.32
CA LYS A 43 -3.20 7.67 -11.01
C LYS A 43 -2.73 6.37 -11.67
N ILE A 44 -2.46 5.36 -10.87
CA ILE A 44 -1.91 4.08 -11.30
C ILE A 44 -2.78 2.95 -10.72
N HIS A 45 -3.12 1.98 -11.56
CA HIS A 45 -3.84 0.81 -11.09
C HIS A 45 -2.93 -0.05 -10.19
N HIS A 46 -3.43 -0.49 -9.07
CA HIS A 46 -2.65 -1.20 -8.04
C HIS A 46 -2.07 -2.54 -8.52
N ALA A 47 -2.62 -3.11 -9.61
CA ALA A 47 -2.05 -4.31 -10.24
C ALA A 47 -0.68 -4.07 -10.90
N MET A 48 -0.32 -2.82 -11.21
CA MET A 48 0.98 -2.48 -11.81
C MET A 48 2.06 -2.26 -10.75
N VAL A 49 1.71 -1.61 -9.64
CA VAL A 49 2.68 -1.20 -8.63
C VAL A 49 1.99 -1.08 -7.28
N ASP A 50 2.64 -1.57 -6.23
CA ASP A 50 2.22 -1.30 -4.86
C ASP A 50 2.69 0.09 -4.38
N GLY A 51 2.17 0.54 -3.24
CA GLY A 51 2.46 1.89 -2.72
C GLY A 51 3.96 2.13 -2.50
N VAL A 52 4.70 1.15 -1.99
CA VAL A 52 6.14 1.28 -1.71
C VAL A 52 6.94 1.31 -3.00
N ALA A 53 6.61 0.43 -3.95
CA ALA A 53 7.25 0.42 -5.26
C ALA A 53 6.94 1.69 -6.05
N GLY A 54 5.70 2.21 -5.99
CA GLY A 54 5.29 3.46 -6.60
C GLY A 54 6.07 4.65 -6.06
N MET A 55 6.21 4.78 -4.76
CA MET A 55 7.01 5.83 -4.13
C MET A 55 8.48 5.78 -4.55
N ARG A 56 9.07 4.60 -4.58
CA ARG A 56 10.45 4.41 -5.04
C ARG A 56 10.62 4.74 -6.52
N LEU A 57 9.61 4.48 -7.33
CA LEU A 57 9.62 4.80 -8.75
C LEU A 57 9.62 6.32 -8.95
N ILE A 58 8.74 7.03 -8.25
CA ILE A 58 8.70 8.51 -8.26
C ILE A 58 10.03 9.08 -7.76
N GLU A 59 10.55 8.62 -6.63
CA GLU A 59 11.81 9.11 -6.08
C GLU A 59 12.98 8.97 -7.07
N LYS A 60 13.03 7.88 -7.83
CA LYS A 60 14.07 7.67 -8.86
C LYS A 60 13.89 8.51 -10.10
N SER A 61 12.67 8.95 -10.40
CA SER A 61 12.35 9.78 -11.56
C SER A 61 12.43 11.28 -11.26
N LEU A 62 12.77 11.67 -10.04
CA LEU A 62 12.96 13.06 -9.64
C LEU A 62 14.43 13.31 -9.32
N SER A 63 14.95 14.46 -9.78
CA SER A 63 16.29 14.89 -9.41
C SER A 63 16.33 15.45 -7.99
N LYS A 64 17.49 15.36 -7.36
CA LYS A 64 17.73 15.97 -6.05
C LYS A 64 18.16 17.45 -6.15
N THR A 65 18.61 17.85 -7.31
CA THR A 65 19.11 19.19 -7.56
C THR A 65 18.49 19.77 -8.84
N PRO A 66 18.16 21.07 -8.88
CA PRO A 66 17.57 21.71 -10.06
C PRO A 66 18.48 21.72 -11.28
N GLN A 67 19.79 21.55 -11.09
CA GLN A 67 20.82 21.59 -12.14
C GLN A 67 20.94 20.26 -12.89
N GLU A 68 20.40 19.19 -12.36
CA GLU A 68 20.45 17.86 -12.98
C GLU A 68 19.54 17.80 -14.20
N LYS A 69 20.13 17.74 -15.39
CA LYS A 69 19.41 17.74 -16.67
C LYS A 69 19.01 16.35 -17.18
N HIS A 70 19.63 15.30 -16.64
CA HIS A 70 19.40 13.93 -17.08
C HIS A 70 18.59 13.16 -16.03
N VAL A 71 17.28 13.36 -16.08
CA VAL A 71 16.35 12.63 -15.21
C VAL A 71 15.70 11.52 -16.03
N VAL A 72 15.70 10.31 -15.46
CA VAL A 72 15.08 9.14 -16.12
C VAL A 72 13.55 9.25 -15.95
N PRO A 73 12.78 9.30 -17.05
CA PRO A 73 11.33 9.33 -16.95
C PRO A 73 10.79 8.11 -16.20
N LEU A 74 9.65 8.28 -15.56
CA LEU A 74 9.00 7.27 -14.71
C LEU A 74 8.81 5.92 -15.43
N TRP A 75 8.50 5.95 -16.72
CA TRP A 75 8.31 4.77 -17.57
C TRP A 75 9.61 4.14 -18.08
N CYS A 76 10.75 4.84 -17.95
CA CYS A 76 12.07 4.34 -18.31
C CYS A 76 12.88 3.87 -17.09
N VAL A 77 12.37 4.05 -15.87
CA VAL A 77 13.04 3.57 -14.67
C VAL A 77 13.07 2.05 -14.69
N GLU A 78 14.25 1.48 -14.94
CA GLU A 78 14.42 0.03 -14.82
C GLU A 78 14.08 -0.41 -13.39
N SER A 79 13.01 -1.16 -13.27
CA SER A 79 12.80 -1.97 -12.09
C SER A 79 13.93 -2.99 -12.08
N LYS A 80 14.94 -2.82 -11.21
CA LYS A 80 15.83 -3.94 -10.91
C LYS A 80 14.91 -5.06 -10.47
N ARG A 81 14.66 -6.01 -11.38
CA ARG A 81 13.97 -7.25 -11.03
C ARG A 81 14.65 -7.72 -9.76
N THR A 82 13.97 -7.56 -8.64
CA THR A 82 14.37 -8.23 -7.40
C THR A 82 14.60 -9.65 -7.87
N LYS A 83 15.86 -10.13 -7.75
CA LYS A 83 16.18 -11.52 -8.07
C LYS A 83 15.03 -12.29 -7.47
N ARG A 84 14.19 -12.90 -8.33
CA ARG A 84 13.12 -13.78 -7.84
C ARG A 84 13.82 -14.61 -6.80
N LEU A 85 13.41 -14.50 -5.54
CA LEU A 85 13.81 -15.43 -4.53
C LEU A 85 13.69 -16.76 -5.24
N LYS A 86 14.83 -17.42 -5.49
CA LYS A 86 14.81 -18.76 -6.09
C LYS A 86 14.00 -19.56 -5.09
N VAL A 87 12.69 -19.69 -5.40
CA VAL A 87 11.88 -20.67 -4.69
C VAL A 87 12.68 -21.95 -4.82
N PRO A 88 13.16 -22.52 -3.71
CA PRO A 88 13.94 -23.73 -3.78
C PRO A 88 13.15 -24.68 -4.64
N LYS A 89 13.73 -25.12 -5.78
CA LYS A 89 13.05 -26.12 -6.62
C LYS A 89 12.78 -27.29 -5.69
N PRO A 90 11.54 -27.69 -5.48
CA PRO A 90 11.27 -28.83 -4.61
C PRO A 90 12.11 -29.97 -5.14
N SER A 91 12.93 -30.56 -4.29
CA SER A 91 13.75 -31.71 -4.69
C SER A 91 12.82 -32.76 -5.25
N THR A 92 13.23 -33.42 -6.32
CA THR A 92 12.44 -34.46 -7.01
C THR A 92 11.96 -35.59 -6.07
N SER A 93 12.61 -35.76 -4.92
CA SER A 93 12.16 -36.66 -3.86
C SER A 93 10.91 -36.16 -3.14
N LYS A 94 10.74 -34.85 -2.96
CA LYS A 94 9.51 -34.25 -2.37
C LYS A 94 8.34 -34.23 -3.35
N ILE A 95 8.60 -34.16 -4.66
CA ILE A 95 7.54 -34.23 -5.69
C ILE A 95 6.93 -35.64 -5.72
N LYS A 96 7.73 -36.71 -5.56
CA LYS A 96 7.21 -38.08 -5.47
C LYS A 96 6.35 -38.28 -4.22
N SER A 97 6.67 -37.68 -3.08
CA SER A 97 5.83 -37.75 -1.88
C SER A 97 4.53 -36.93 -2.01
N ILE A 98 4.55 -35.85 -2.78
CA ILE A 98 3.36 -35.02 -3.06
C ILE A 98 2.45 -35.72 -4.09
N LEU A 99 3.01 -36.36 -5.13
CA LEU A 99 2.22 -37.12 -6.11
C LEU A 99 1.65 -38.43 -5.54
N GLY A 100 2.30 -39.06 -4.55
CA GLY A 100 1.73 -40.17 -3.76
C GLY A 100 0.58 -39.71 -2.85
N GLY A 101 0.55 -38.43 -2.47
CA GLY A 101 -0.48 -37.84 -1.61
C GLY A 101 -1.75 -37.35 -2.34
N ILE A 102 -1.75 -37.31 -3.68
CA ILE A 102 -2.91 -36.75 -4.43
C ILE A 102 -4.16 -37.66 -4.32
N LYS A 103 -3.99 -38.93 -4.01
CA LYS A 103 -5.11 -39.85 -3.70
C LYS A 103 -5.75 -39.61 -2.33
N SER A 104 -5.09 -38.84 -1.43
CA SER A 104 -5.60 -38.49 -0.09
C SER A 104 -5.97 -37.00 0.04
N GLN A 105 -6.09 -36.27 -1.06
CA GLN A 105 -6.28 -34.80 -1.04
C GLN A 105 -7.62 -34.32 -0.47
N LEU A 106 -8.57 -35.22 -0.29
CA LEU A 106 -9.83 -34.90 0.43
C LEU A 106 -9.69 -34.93 1.96
N GLU A 107 -8.64 -35.59 2.49
CA GLU A 107 -8.42 -35.71 3.95
C GLU A 107 -7.37 -34.74 4.53
N VAL A 108 -6.54 -34.12 3.65
CA VAL A 108 -5.44 -33.25 4.09
C VAL A 108 -5.93 -31.85 4.49
N THR A 109 -7.03 -31.40 3.91
CA THR A 109 -7.58 -30.06 4.16
C THR A 109 -7.94 -29.81 5.64
N PRO A 110 -8.58 -30.76 6.36
CA PRO A 110 -8.88 -30.56 7.80
C PRO A 110 -7.62 -30.53 8.66
N LYS A 111 -6.62 -31.38 8.39
CA LYS A 111 -5.39 -31.44 9.19
C LYS A 111 -4.52 -30.20 9.02
N VAL A 112 -4.36 -29.71 7.79
CA VAL A 112 -3.62 -28.46 7.53
C VAL A 112 -4.33 -27.27 8.15
N MET A 113 -5.66 -27.21 8.07
CA MET A 113 -6.46 -26.21 8.76
C MET A 113 -6.34 -26.33 10.29
N GLN A 114 -6.28 -27.52 10.82
CA GLN A 114 -6.12 -27.76 12.24
C GLN A 114 -4.72 -27.41 12.75
N GLU A 115 -3.66 -27.71 12.00
CA GLU A 115 -2.29 -27.30 12.32
C GLU A 115 -2.11 -25.78 12.20
N LEU A 116 -2.70 -25.16 11.17
CA LEU A 116 -2.70 -23.71 11.01
C LEU A 116 -3.47 -23.03 12.16
N SER A 117 -4.62 -23.56 12.51
CA SER A 117 -5.41 -23.06 13.65
C SER A 117 -4.67 -23.25 14.97
N GLN A 118 -4.04 -24.41 15.21
CA GLN A 118 -3.26 -24.66 16.43
C GLN A 118 -2.02 -23.74 16.52
N THR A 119 -1.37 -23.44 15.39
CA THR A 119 -0.23 -22.50 15.37
C THR A 119 -0.70 -21.08 15.68
N ILE A 120 -1.82 -20.66 15.09
CA ILE A 120 -2.44 -19.35 15.37
C ILE A 120 -2.91 -19.28 16.84
N PHE A 121 -3.57 -20.32 17.36
CA PHE A 121 -4.00 -20.38 18.77
C PHE A 121 -2.81 -20.41 19.74
N LYS A 122 -1.71 -21.06 19.38
CA LYS A 122 -0.49 -21.08 20.20
C LYS A 122 0.21 -19.73 20.27
N GLU A 123 0.21 -18.99 19.19
CA GLU A 123 0.71 -17.61 19.14
C GLU A 123 -0.21 -16.65 19.91
N MET A 124 -1.54 -16.82 19.78
CA MET A 124 -2.53 -16.04 20.52
C MET A 124 -2.46 -16.26 22.04
N GLY A 125 -2.17 -17.49 22.49
CA GLY A 125 -2.05 -17.80 23.93
C GLY A 125 -0.79 -17.22 24.60
N LYS A 126 0.19 -16.76 23.80
CA LYS A 126 1.42 -16.14 24.30
C LYS A 126 1.35 -14.62 24.43
N ASN A 127 0.37 -13.99 23.78
CA ASN A 127 0.26 -12.54 23.75
C ASN A 127 -1.23 -12.15 23.87
N PRO A 128 -1.72 -11.79 25.07
CA PRO A 128 -3.13 -11.46 25.28
C PRO A 128 -3.63 -10.27 24.46
N ASP A 129 -2.72 -9.42 23.98
CA ASP A 129 -3.02 -8.26 23.14
C ASP A 129 -3.02 -8.57 21.63
N TYR A 130 -2.80 -9.83 21.25
CA TYR A 130 -2.79 -10.23 19.84
C TYR A 130 -4.21 -10.40 19.29
N VAL A 131 -4.60 -9.49 18.41
CA VAL A 131 -5.89 -9.59 17.68
C VAL A 131 -5.65 -10.26 16.33
N SER A 132 -6.24 -11.43 16.11
CA SER A 132 -6.17 -12.12 14.82
C SER A 132 -6.90 -11.35 13.73
N THR A 133 -6.43 -11.47 12.48
CA THR A 133 -7.05 -10.87 11.30
C THR A 133 -8.54 -11.23 11.15
N PHE A 134 -8.95 -12.42 11.61
CA PHE A 134 -10.34 -12.89 11.57
C PHE A 134 -11.19 -12.43 12.76
N GLN A 135 -10.61 -11.78 13.76
CA GLN A 135 -11.29 -11.26 14.94
C GLN A 135 -11.54 -9.75 14.87
N ALA A 136 -11.13 -9.11 13.77
CA ALA A 136 -11.39 -7.69 13.58
C ALA A 136 -12.91 -7.43 13.57
N PRO A 137 -13.41 -6.50 14.39
CA PRO A 137 -14.83 -6.19 14.43
C PRO A 137 -15.28 -5.56 13.10
N VAL A 138 -16.52 -5.85 12.72
CA VAL A 138 -17.15 -5.16 11.59
C VAL A 138 -17.32 -3.69 11.98
N SER A 139 -16.82 -2.80 11.14
CA SER A 139 -16.86 -1.35 11.33
C SER A 139 -17.64 -0.66 10.22
N ILE A 140 -17.89 0.64 10.36
CA ILE A 140 -18.48 1.48 9.32
C ILE A 140 -17.66 1.47 8.02
N LEU A 141 -16.37 1.10 8.09
CA LEU A 141 -15.48 1.01 6.93
C LEU A 141 -15.71 -0.27 6.09
N ASN A 142 -16.45 -1.25 6.61
CA ASN A 142 -16.78 -2.51 5.92
C ASN A 142 -18.02 -2.43 5.03
N GLN A 143 -18.45 -1.22 4.67
CA GLN A 143 -19.60 -1.01 3.80
C GLN A 143 -19.22 -1.05 2.30
N ARG A 144 -20.23 -1.22 1.46
CA ARG A 144 -20.06 -1.08 0.00
C ARG A 144 -19.61 0.34 -0.34
N VAL A 145 -18.49 0.44 -1.07
CA VAL A 145 -17.99 1.74 -1.52
C VAL A 145 -18.60 2.12 -2.86
N SER A 146 -19.02 3.37 -2.99
CA SER A 146 -19.45 3.96 -4.28
C SER A 146 -18.24 4.40 -5.11
N ALA A 147 -18.46 4.86 -6.35
CA ALA A 147 -17.40 5.49 -7.14
C ALA A 147 -17.02 6.90 -6.64
N SER A 148 -17.88 7.53 -5.82
CA SER A 148 -17.63 8.86 -5.29
C SER A 148 -16.38 8.88 -4.41
N ARG A 149 -15.50 9.84 -4.67
CA ARG A 149 -14.25 10.04 -3.91
C ARG A 149 -14.15 11.50 -3.51
N ARG A 150 -13.67 11.73 -2.30
CA ARG A 150 -13.24 13.06 -1.84
C ARG A 150 -11.79 12.96 -1.43
N PHE A 151 -11.01 13.92 -1.87
CA PHE A 151 -9.59 14.01 -1.54
C PHE A 151 -9.36 15.22 -0.66
N ALA A 152 -8.67 15.03 0.44
CA ALA A 152 -8.20 16.08 1.33
C ALA A 152 -6.73 15.84 1.65
N ALA A 153 -5.97 16.91 1.81
CA ALA A 153 -4.58 16.82 2.19
C ALA A 153 -4.26 17.90 3.23
N GLN A 154 -3.50 17.50 4.23
CA GLN A 154 -3.00 18.37 5.28
C GLN A 154 -1.52 18.08 5.51
N SER A 155 -0.73 19.13 5.67
CA SER A 155 0.70 19.00 5.96
C SER A 155 0.95 19.13 7.46
N PHE A 156 1.80 18.27 7.98
CA PHE A 156 2.25 18.31 9.36
C PHE A 156 3.78 18.39 9.40
N GLU A 157 4.31 19.16 10.33
CA GLU A 157 5.76 19.23 10.52
C GLU A 157 6.30 17.91 11.07
N LEU A 158 7.23 17.32 10.35
CA LEU A 158 7.86 16.06 10.73
C LEU A 158 8.63 16.16 12.05
N SER A 159 9.19 17.34 12.36
CA SER A 159 9.85 17.64 13.63
C SER A 159 8.93 17.43 14.83
N ARG A 160 7.65 17.85 14.70
CA ARG A 160 6.63 17.67 15.74
C ARG A 160 6.30 16.19 15.96
N LEU A 161 6.12 15.43 14.88
CA LEU A 161 5.85 13.98 14.96
C LEU A 161 7.03 13.23 15.58
N ARG A 162 8.27 13.58 15.21
CA ARG A 162 9.49 13.01 15.79
C ARG A 162 9.62 13.30 17.28
N LYS A 163 9.25 14.51 17.72
CA LYS A 163 9.27 14.89 19.15
C LYS A 163 8.30 14.01 19.94
N ILE A 164 7.07 13.85 19.46
CA ILE A 164 6.06 12.98 20.08
C ILE A 164 6.55 11.53 20.15
N SER A 165 7.04 10.99 19.05
CA SER A 165 7.60 9.63 18.95
C SER A 165 8.70 9.40 20.00
N LYS A 166 9.62 10.35 20.15
CA LYS A 166 10.72 10.25 21.13
C LYS A 166 10.21 10.31 22.58
N VAL A 167 9.28 11.20 22.89
CA VAL A 167 8.73 11.37 24.24
C VAL A 167 7.98 10.12 24.69
N LEU A 168 7.22 9.50 23.77
CA LEU A 168 6.40 8.33 24.06
C LEU A 168 7.16 7.00 23.87
N GLY A 169 8.39 7.00 23.35
CA GLY A 169 9.15 5.78 23.08
C GLY A 169 8.54 4.89 21.99
N VAL A 170 7.76 5.49 21.05
CA VAL A 170 7.06 4.79 19.98
C VAL A 170 7.61 5.17 18.60
N THR A 171 7.20 4.46 17.55
CA THR A 171 7.60 4.81 16.18
C THR A 171 6.79 5.98 15.63
N ILE A 172 7.32 6.67 14.61
CA ILE A 172 6.54 7.71 13.88
C ILE A 172 5.27 7.11 13.28
N ASN A 173 5.32 5.85 12.83
CA ASN A 173 4.15 5.15 12.29
C ASN A 173 3.04 5.02 13.34
N ASP A 174 3.37 4.71 14.57
CA ASP A 174 2.39 4.63 15.67
C ASP A 174 1.73 5.99 15.93
N VAL A 175 2.52 7.06 15.87
CA VAL A 175 1.97 8.43 16.00
C VAL A 175 1.01 8.74 14.86
N VAL A 176 1.36 8.39 13.62
CA VAL A 176 0.48 8.60 12.45
C VAL A 176 -0.80 7.77 12.57
N LEU A 177 -0.70 6.51 12.97
CA LEU A 177 -1.87 5.65 13.19
C LEU A 177 -2.77 6.19 14.31
N ALA A 178 -2.21 6.73 15.38
CA ALA A 178 -2.97 7.35 16.44
C ALA A 178 -3.74 8.60 15.95
N VAL A 179 -3.12 9.43 15.11
CA VAL A 179 -3.79 10.58 14.48
C VAL A 179 -4.94 10.13 13.59
N CYS A 180 -4.71 9.11 12.73
CA CYS A 180 -5.75 8.55 11.88
C CYS A 180 -6.91 7.96 12.70
N SER A 181 -6.61 7.23 13.76
CA SER A 181 -7.62 6.63 14.64
C SER A 181 -8.44 7.70 15.36
N GLY A 182 -7.79 8.78 15.81
CA GLY A 182 -8.48 9.93 16.40
C GLY A 182 -9.45 10.59 15.42
N ALA A 183 -9.01 10.82 14.18
CA ALA A 183 -9.84 11.42 13.14
C ALA A 183 -11.03 10.54 12.68
N LEU A 184 -10.93 9.23 12.83
CA LEU A 184 -12.02 8.29 12.50
C LEU A 184 -13.03 8.14 13.64
N ARG A 185 -12.68 8.59 14.86
CA ARG A 185 -13.54 8.51 16.03
C ARG A 185 -14.54 9.68 16.13
N GLU A 186 -14.21 10.82 15.54
CA GLU A 186 -15.09 12.01 15.45
C GLU A 186 -16.13 11.87 14.32
#